data_81dc69e395011d44658c2783cf07dad8
#
_entry.id   81dc69e395011d44658c2783cf07dad8
#
_cell.length_a   1.000
_cell.length_b   1.000
_cell.length_c   1.000
_cell.angle_alpha   90.00
_cell.angle_beta   90.00
_cell.angle_gamma   90.00
#
_symmetry.space_group_name_H-M   'P 1'
#
loop_
_entity.id
_entity.type
_entity.pdbx_description
1 polymer ?
#
loop_
_entity_poly.entity_id
_entity_poly.type
_entity_poly.pdbx_seq_one_letter_code
_entity_poly.pdbx_strand_id
1 'polypeptide(L)'
;SLEDGVRWSERPPLTAVFKRAGYFVSMYDNQRTFAFGATFTFALNSYLYAPRVLKVCYDRTNNNSFEYDGQLVDRYKRDFQEQHSHALTIFHLMGQHIEAVKRYPADRQFNHFSADSIRRKEPWMTEEMRKSIAEYDNATLYNDYVMKQIISLYAHRNAVVIYVSDHGEEEYDYRPSAGRKGSDDLKNMLYYQYSVPMIAWFSDVFKKKYPNKVQQIKASISKPFMTDDICQMLFDLGGLTSSPYYSAKHDILSKDYVCGKRIVNDKYNYDNIVRP
;
A
#
# COMPACT_ATOMS: atom_id res chain seq x y z
N SER A 1 -13.67 -6.82 9.53
CA SER A 1 -12.88 -6.13 10.56
C SER A 1 -12.59 -7.11 11.70
N LEU A 2 -11.48 -6.91 12.40
CA LEU A 2 -11.11 -7.72 13.58
C LEU A 2 -12.02 -7.46 14.79
N GLU A 3 -12.81 -6.39 14.75
CA GLU A 3 -13.78 -6.02 15.79
C GLU A 3 -14.89 -7.07 16.01
N ASP A 4 -15.17 -7.89 15.03
CA ASP A 4 -16.25 -8.88 15.09
C ASP A 4 -15.84 -10.19 15.80
N GLY A 5 -14.63 -10.27 16.38
CA GLY A 5 -14.11 -11.48 17.02
C GLY A 5 -13.88 -12.67 16.07
N VAL A 6 -13.98 -12.43 14.76
CA VAL A 6 -13.72 -13.44 13.74
C VAL A 6 -12.21 -13.52 13.47
N ARG A 7 -11.66 -14.73 13.55
CA ARG A 7 -10.26 -14.93 13.20
C ARG A 7 -10.04 -14.66 11.71
N TRP A 8 -8.98 -13.94 11.35
CA TRP A 8 -8.62 -13.66 9.95
C TRP A 8 -8.52 -14.96 9.11
N SER A 9 -8.11 -16.07 9.72
CA SER A 9 -8.01 -17.38 9.06
C SER A 9 -9.35 -18.05 8.76
N GLU A 10 -10.45 -17.54 9.29
CA GLU A 10 -11.81 -18.06 9.07
C GLU A 10 -12.50 -17.35 7.90
N ARG A 11 -11.91 -16.28 7.38
CA ARG A 11 -12.40 -15.56 6.20
C ARG A 11 -11.52 -15.87 4.98
N PRO A 12 -12.11 -15.95 3.79
CA PRO A 12 -11.29 -16.11 2.58
C PRO A 12 -10.45 -14.86 2.33
N PRO A 13 -9.23 -15.00 1.80
CA PRO A 13 -8.46 -13.86 1.31
C PRO A 13 -9.24 -13.06 0.25
N LEU A 14 -9.09 -11.74 0.24
CA LEU A 14 -9.69 -10.85 -0.76
C LEU A 14 -9.51 -11.37 -2.18
N THR A 15 -8.29 -11.77 -2.51
CA THR A 15 -7.90 -12.30 -3.82
C THR A 15 -8.70 -13.53 -4.23
N ALA A 16 -8.97 -14.45 -3.29
CA ALA A 16 -9.78 -15.63 -3.54
C ALA A 16 -11.25 -15.26 -3.83
N VAL A 17 -11.78 -14.22 -3.16
CA VAL A 17 -13.16 -13.76 -3.43
C VAL A 17 -13.25 -13.15 -4.83
N PHE A 18 -12.30 -12.29 -5.22
CA PHE A 18 -12.25 -11.72 -6.57
C PHE A 18 -12.09 -12.80 -7.65
N LYS A 19 -11.18 -13.75 -7.44
CA LYS A 19 -10.98 -14.86 -8.38
C LYS A 19 -12.25 -15.68 -8.55
N ARG A 20 -12.95 -16.02 -7.45
CA ARG A 20 -14.21 -16.75 -7.49
C ARG A 20 -15.34 -15.96 -8.16
N ALA A 21 -15.28 -14.64 -8.14
CA ALA A 21 -16.19 -13.75 -8.83
C ALA A 21 -15.87 -13.58 -10.33
N GLY A 22 -14.89 -14.30 -10.86
CA GLY A 22 -14.52 -14.30 -12.27
C GLY A 22 -13.48 -13.25 -12.66
N TYR A 23 -12.81 -12.63 -11.70
CA TYR A 23 -11.68 -11.77 -11.97
C TYR A 23 -10.42 -12.58 -12.28
N PHE A 24 -9.64 -12.14 -13.24
CA PHE A 24 -8.27 -12.58 -13.37
C PHE A 24 -7.43 -11.89 -12.29
N VAL A 25 -6.88 -12.66 -11.37
CA VAL A 25 -6.16 -12.13 -10.22
C VAL A 25 -4.66 -12.39 -10.38
N SER A 26 -3.87 -11.31 -10.37
CA SER A 26 -2.42 -11.40 -10.43
C SER A 26 -1.75 -10.70 -9.26
N MET A 27 -0.64 -11.28 -8.77
CA MET A 27 0.20 -10.75 -7.71
C MET A 27 1.62 -10.62 -8.23
N TYR A 28 2.12 -9.39 -8.28
CA TYR A 28 3.50 -9.04 -8.60
C TYR A 28 4.17 -8.54 -7.33
N ASP A 29 5.05 -9.38 -6.76
CA ASP A 29 5.62 -9.20 -5.44
C ASP A 29 7.14 -9.10 -5.53
N ASN A 30 7.68 -7.95 -5.12
CA ASN A 30 9.12 -7.72 -5.06
C ASN A 30 9.73 -8.04 -3.67
N GLN A 31 8.89 -8.35 -2.69
CA GLN A 31 9.34 -8.75 -1.34
C GLN A 31 9.41 -10.27 -1.15
N ARG A 32 9.13 -11.06 -2.18
CA ARG A 32 9.00 -12.53 -2.10
C ARG A 32 10.22 -13.25 -1.53
N THR A 33 11.42 -12.78 -1.83
CA THR A 33 12.68 -13.40 -1.39
C THR A 33 13.33 -12.68 -0.22
N PHE A 34 12.72 -11.64 0.31
CA PHE A 34 13.28 -10.81 1.40
C PHE A 34 13.15 -11.46 2.78
N ALA A 35 13.16 -12.78 2.84
CA ALA A 35 12.90 -13.56 4.07
C ALA A 35 14.17 -13.86 4.91
N PHE A 36 15.25 -13.08 4.76
CA PHE A 36 16.44 -13.32 5.55
C PHE A 36 16.33 -12.67 6.93
N GLY A 37 16.09 -13.52 7.94
CA GLY A 37 16.32 -13.20 9.34
C GLY A 37 15.10 -12.94 10.23
N ALA A 38 13.91 -12.78 9.70
CA ALA A 38 12.70 -12.57 10.52
C ALA A 38 11.74 -13.77 10.42
N THR A 39 11.51 -14.44 11.53
CA THR A 39 10.59 -15.61 11.62
C THR A 39 9.19 -15.27 11.10
N PHE A 40 8.71 -14.03 11.35
CA PHE A 40 7.39 -13.59 10.88
C PHE A 40 7.32 -13.48 9.35
N THR A 41 8.31 -12.85 8.72
CA THR A 41 8.36 -12.70 7.25
C THR A 41 8.45 -14.06 6.56
N PHE A 42 9.22 -15.00 7.13
CA PHE A 42 9.29 -16.37 6.63
C PHE A 42 7.92 -17.06 6.72
N ALA A 43 7.24 -16.96 7.85
CA ALA A 43 5.93 -17.57 8.06
C ALA A 43 4.87 -16.98 7.11
N LEU A 44 4.85 -15.65 6.93
CA LEU A 44 3.94 -14.96 6.01
C LEU A 44 4.19 -15.39 4.56
N ASN A 45 5.44 -15.39 4.11
CA ASN A 45 5.80 -15.82 2.76
C ASN A 45 5.47 -17.30 2.54
N SER A 46 5.73 -18.16 3.52
CA SER A 46 5.37 -19.58 3.45
C SER A 46 3.87 -19.79 3.30
N TYR A 47 3.05 -18.96 3.95
CA TYR A 47 1.61 -18.97 3.81
C TYR A 47 1.16 -18.45 2.45
N LEU A 48 1.60 -17.24 2.05
CA LEU A 48 1.17 -16.58 0.81
C LEU A 48 1.55 -17.39 -0.45
N TYR A 49 2.68 -18.07 -0.42
CA TYR A 49 3.20 -18.87 -1.54
C TYR A 49 2.99 -20.37 -1.39
N ALA A 50 2.22 -20.81 -0.39
CA ALA A 50 1.83 -22.20 -0.30
C ALA A 50 1.06 -22.63 -1.56
N PRO A 51 1.30 -23.81 -2.15
CA PRO A 51 0.65 -24.23 -3.40
C PRO A 51 -0.86 -24.14 -3.37
N ARG A 52 -1.47 -24.41 -2.22
CA ARG A 52 -2.93 -24.29 -2.02
C ARG A 52 -3.39 -22.85 -2.12
N VAL A 53 -2.68 -21.91 -1.51
CA VAL A 53 -3.02 -20.48 -1.51
C VAL A 53 -2.83 -19.91 -2.91
N LEU A 54 -1.71 -20.22 -3.57
CA LEU A 54 -1.45 -19.79 -4.94
C LEU A 54 -2.60 -20.23 -5.87
N LYS A 55 -3.01 -21.48 -5.81
CA LYS A 55 -4.09 -22.01 -6.65
C LYS A 55 -5.44 -21.31 -6.44
N VAL A 56 -5.76 -20.99 -5.18
CA VAL A 56 -7.07 -20.42 -4.80
C VAL A 56 -7.10 -18.90 -5.01
N CYS A 57 -5.98 -18.21 -4.81
CA CYS A 57 -5.93 -16.76 -4.76
C CYS A 57 -5.50 -16.09 -6.06
N TYR A 58 -4.64 -16.75 -6.87
CA TYR A 58 -4.02 -16.09 -8.02
C TYR A 58 -4.13 -16.92 -9.29
N ASP A 59 -4.23 -16.24 -10.42
CA ASP A 59 -4.08 -16.81 -11.75
C ASP A 59 -2.64 -16.65 -12.24
N ARG A 60 -1.96 -15.59 -11.77
CA ARG A 60 -0.57 -15.30 -12.13
C ARG A 60 0.20 -14.69 -10.95
N THR A 61 1.47 -15.08 -10.83
CA THR A 61 2.45 -14.45 -9.94
C THR A 61 3.79 -14.38 -10.65
N ASN A 62 4.67 -13.43 -10.24
CA ASN A 62 6.07 -13.49 -10.63
C ASN A 62 6.80 -14.60 -9.86
N ASN A 63 7.89 -15.12 -10.45
CA ASN A 63 8.64 -16.25 -9.88
C ASN A 63 9.82 -15.82 -9.01
N ASN A 64 10.30 -14.58 -9.17
CA ASN A 64 11.48 -14.04 -8.49
C ASN A 64 11.30 -12.56 -8.17
N SER A 65 12.00 -12.09 -7.15
CA SER A 65 12.14 -10.66 -6.86
C SER A 65 13.18 -10.03 -7.79
N PHE A 66 13.14 -8.72 -7.83
CA PHE A 66 14.02 -7.87 -8.63
C PHE A 66 14.75 -6.90 -7.70
N GLU A 67 15.87 -6.38 -8.18
CA GLU A 67 16.65 -5.39 -7.43
C GLU A 67 15.83 -4.10 -7.22
N TYR A 68 15.11 -3.66 -8.25
CA TYR A 68 14.29 -2.45 -8.21
C TYR A 68 12.85 -2.71 -8.66
N ASP A 69 11.90 -1.97 -8.09
CA ASP A 69 10.47 -2.10 -8.39
C ASP A 69 10.12 -1.79 -9.86
N GLY A 70 10.90 -0.94 -10.53
CA GLY A 70 10.73 -0.70 -11.96
C GLY A 70 10.91 -1.96 -12.82
N GLN A 71 11.82 -2.85 -12.42
CA GLN A 71 12.04 -4.13 -13.10
C GLN A 71 10.84 -5.08 -12.90
N LEU A 72 10.17 -5.03 -11.72
CA LEU A 72 8.92 -5.74 -11.50
C LEU A 72 7.81 -5.24 -12.44
N VAL A 73 7.72 -3.91 -12.64
CA VAL A 73 6.77 -3.32 -13.59
C VAL A 73 7.10 -3.73 -15.02
N ASP A 74 8.38 -3.78 -15.40
CA ASP A 74 8.79 -4.25 -16.71
C ASP A 74 8.49 -5.74 -16.92
N ARG A 75 8.57 -6.54 -15.88
CA ARG A 75 8.07 -7.93 -15.91
C ARG A 75 6.57 -7.96 -16.17
N TYR A 76 5.80 -7.14 -15.46
CA TYR A 76 4.37 -7.06 -15.65
C TYR A 76 3.99 -6.60 -17.06
N LYS A 77 4.69 -5.63 -17.65
CA LYS A 77 4.45 -5.16 -19.03
C LYS A 77 4.51 -6.28 -20.06
N ARG A 78 5.39 -7.26 -19.87
CA ARG A 78 5.48 -8.44 -20.77
C ARG A 78 4.24 -9.34 -20.64
N ASP A 79 3.69 -9.45 -19.43
CA ASP A 79 2.51 -10.27 -19.15
C ASP A 79 1.20 -9.53 -19.49
N PHE A 80 1.25 -8.19 -19.63
CA PHE A 80 0.10 -7.30 -19.80
C PHE A 80 -0.58 -7.41 -21.20
N GLN A 81 0.01 -8.14 -22.12
CA GLN A 81 -0.53 -8.39 -23.47
C GLN A 81 -1.88 -9.13 -23.42
N GLU A 82 -2.13 -9.92 -22.39
CA GLU A 82 -3.41 -10.60 -22.22
C GLU A 82 -4.48 -9.63 -21.71
N GLN A 83 -5.62 -9.60 -22.42
CA GLN A 83 -6.75 -8.76 -22.03
C GLN A 83 -7.78 -9.61 -21.29
N HIS A 84 -8.09 -9.18 -20.06
CA HIS A 84 -9.17 -9.77 -19.28
C HIS A 84 -10.28 -8.73 -19.10
N SER A 85 -11.54 -9.16 -19.19
CA SER A 85 -12.71 -8.29 -19.00
C SER A 85 -12.76 -7.70 -17.58
N HIS A 86 -12.34 -8.49 -16.60
CA HIS A 86 -12.23 -8.11 -15.20
C HIS A 86 -10.89 -8.60 -14.67
N ALA A 87 -10.12 -7.72 -14.08
CA ALA A 87 -8.82 -8.05 -13.50
C ALA A 87 -8.59 -7.31 -12.19
N LEU A 88 -7.94 -8.00 -11.24
CA LEU A 88 -7.33 -7.43 -10.05
C LEU A 88 -5.84 -7.70 -10.10
N THR A 89 -5.03 -6.66 -10.22
CA THR A 89 -3.58 -6.76 -10.18
C THR A 89 -3.07 -6.12 -8.90
N ILE A 90 -2.27 -6.84 -8.14
CA ILE A 90 -1.63 -6.36 -6.93
C ILE A 90 -0.13 -6.25 -7.21
N PHE A 91 0.43 -5.06 -6.95
CA PHE A 91 1.86 -4.81 -6.91
C PHE A 91 2.28 -4.66 -5.46
N HIS A 92 3.08 -5.59 -4.96
CA HIS A 92 3.69 -5.51 -3.64
C HIS A 92 5.12 -5.03 -3.81
N LEU A 93 5.28 -3.71 -3.70
CA LEU A 93 6.54 -3.01 -3.97
C LEU A 93 7.45 -3.03 -2.74
N MET A 94 8.76 -2.90 -2.96
CA MET A 94 9.72 -2.57 -1.89
C MET A 94 9.54 -1.13 -1.41
N GLY A 95 9.21 -0.22 -2.32
CA GLY A 95 9.01 1.20 -1.99
C GLY A 95 10.22 1.78 -1.27
N GLN A 96 9.98 2.38 -0.09
CA GLN A 96 11.00 2.97 0.77
C GLN A 96 11.44 2.04 1.92
N HIS A 97 11.29 0.73 1.79
CA HIS A 97 11.66 -0.24 2.83
C HIS A 97 13.11 -0.03 3.32
N ILE A 98 13.39 -0.44 4.56
CA ILE A 98 14.68 -0.29 5.26
C ILE A 98 15.91 -0.44 4.33
N GLU A 99 16.96 0.33 4.59
CA GLU A 99 18.11 0.56 3.70
C GLU A 99 17.67 1.25 2.39
N ALA A 100 17.03 2.41 2.51
CA ALA A 100 16.45 3.17 1.42
C ALA A 100 17.41 3.37 0.23
N VAL A 101 18.72 3.51 0.49
CA VAL A 101 19.76 3.62 -0.56
C VAL A 101 19.77 2.43 -1.53
N LYS A 102 19.24 1.27 -1.13
CA LYS A 102 19.13 0.07 -1.98
C LYS A 102 17.81 0.00 -2.76
N ARG A 103 16.92 1.00 -2.65
CA ARG A 103 15.58 0.95 -3.23
C ARG A 103 15.46 1.69 -4.55
N TYR A 104 16.49 2.39 -4.99
CA TYR A 104 16.54 3.13 -6.25
C TYR A 104 17.88 2.94 -6.98
N PRO A 105 17.89 3.04 -8.32
CA PRO A 105 19.12 3.02 -9.09
C PRO A 105 20.03 4.20 -8.73
N ALA A 106 21.34 3.96 -8.71
CA ALA A 106 22.35 4.98 -8.39
C ALA A 106 22.56 6.02 -9.51
N ASP A 107 21.72 6.02 -10.56
CA ASP A 107 21.80 7.03 -11.60
C ASP A 107 21.38 8.44 -11.11
N ARG A 108 21.83 9.47 -11.83
CA ARG A 108 21.61 10.87 -11.43
C ARG A 108 20.13 11.25 -11.35
N GLN A 109 19.27 10.57 -12.07
CA GLN A 109 17.84 10.85 -12.08
C GLN A 109 17.20 10.57 -10.71
N PHE A 110 17.60 9.48 -10.07
CA PHE A 110 17.02 9.01 -8.81
C PHE A 110 17.93 9.24 -7.60
N ASN A 111 19.23 9.41 -7.80
CA ASN A 111 20.16 9.87 -6.77
C ASN A 111 20.25 11.41 -6.80
N HIS A 112 19.14 12.07 -6.57
CA HIS A 112 18.94 13.51 -6.75
C HIS A 112 19.22 14.29 -5.47
N PHE A 113 18.79 13.78 -4.32
CA PHE A 113 18.97 14.44 -3.02
C PHE A 113 20.25 13.98 -2.35
N SER A 114 20.89 14.90 -1.62
CA SER A 114 22.08 14.66 -0.80
C SER A 114 21.88 15.27 0.59
N ALA A 115 22.79 15.02 1.52
CA ALA A 115 22.74 15.60 2.86
C ALA A 115 22.62 17.14 2.83
N ASP A 116 23.25 17.79 1.84
CA ASP A 116 23.21 19.24 1.67
C ASP A 116 21.85 19.78 1.21
N SER A 117 21.04 18.95 0.57
CA SER A 117 19.67 19.31 0.15
C SER A 117 18.67 19.30 1.32
N ILE A 118 19.00 18.65 2.43
CA ILE A 118 18.15 18.57 3.61
C ILE A 118 18.30 19.81 4.47
N ARG A 119 17.24 20.61 4.52
CA ARG A 119 17.25 21.93 5.17
C ARG A 119 16.98 21.89 6.68
N ARG A 120 16.65 20.73 7.23
CA ARG A 120 16.40 20.56 8.68
C ARG A 120 17.68 20.84 9.49
N LYS A 121 17.54 21.63 10.56
CA LYS A 121 18.68 22.15 11.35
C LYS A 121 18.46 21.99 12.86
N GLU A 122 17.73 20.99 13.28
CA GLU A 122 17.56 20.68 14.69
C GLU A 122 18.93 20.45 15.34
N PRO A 123 19.13 20.88 16.61
CA PRO A 123 20.44 20.81 17.25
C PRO A 123 21.06 19.40 17.33
N TRP A 124 20.21 18.38 17.27
CA TRP A 124 20.62 16.97 17.30
C TRP A 124 20.85 16.36 15.91
N MET A 125 20.55 17.10 14.81
CA MET A 125 20.62 16.59 13.44
C MET A 125 22.08 16.51 12.97
N THR A 126 22.57 15.28 12.74
CA THR A 126 23.90 15.03 12.18
C THR A 126 23.90 14.99 10.66
N GLU A 127 25.07 14.96 10.05
CA GLU A 127 25.22 14.80 8.60
C GLU A 127 24.72 13.42 8.15
N GLU A 128 25.00 12.36 8.93
CA GLU A 128 24.54 11.00 8.65
C GLU A 128 23.01 10.92 8.66
N MET A 129 22.35 11.62 9.60
CA MET A 129 20.88 11.69 9.63
C MET A 129 20.33 12.39 8.38
N ARG A 130 20.93 13.54 7.98
CA ARG A 130 20.53 14.20 6.72
C ARG A 130 20.76 13.32 5.50
N LYS A 131 21.86 12.55 5.48
CA LYS A 131 22.13 11.58 4.42
C LYS A 131 21.04 10.49 4.38
N SER A 132 20.66 9.92 5.51
CA SER A 132 19.58 8.93 5.60
C SER A 132 18.25 9.49 5.07
N ILE A 133 17.90 10.74 5.45
CA ILE A 133 16.69 11.41 4.93
C ILE A 133 16.78 11.57 3.41
N ALA A 134 17.93 12.01 2.88
CA ALA A 134 18.12 12.17 1.44
C ALA A 134 18.00 10.83 0.69
N GLU A 135 18.49 9.74 1.26
CA GLU A 135 18.34 8.39 0.70
C GLU A 135 16.85 7.96 0.69
N TYR A 136 16.11 8.27 1.75
CA TYR A 136 14.66 8.01 1.80
C TYR A 136 13.90 8.86 0.77
N ASP A 137 14.26 10.14 0.62
CA ASP A 137 13.65 11.02 -0.39
C ASP A 137 13.94 10.53 -1.82
N ASN A 138 15.15 10.04 -2.09
CA ASN A 138 15.51 9.43 -3.37
C ASN A 138 14.69 8.15 -3.64
N ALA A 139 14.49 7.30 -2.65
CA ALA A 139 13.62 6.12 -2.76
C ALA A 139 12.16 6.52 -3.03
N THR A 140 11.68 7.60 -2.41
CA THR A 140 10.35 8.17 -2.64
C THR A 140 10.21 8.70 -4.07
N LEU A 141 11.22 9.42 -4.57
CA LEU A 141 11.27 9.88 -5.96
C LEU A 141 11.21 8.72 -6.96
N TYR A 142 11.94 7.64 -6.67
CA TYR A 142 11.90 6.46 -7.50
C TYR A 142 10.54 5.73 -7.43
N ASN A 143 9.94 5.65 -6.25
CA ASN A 143 8.61 5.06 -6.09
C ASN A 143 7.54 5.86 -6.87
N ASP A 144 7.61 7.20 -6.88
CA ASP A 144 6.74 8.04 -7.72
C ASP A 144 6.90 7.72 -9.21
N TYR A 145 8.14 7.55 -9.67
CA TYR A 145 8.41 7.11 -11.04
C TYR A 145 7.78 5.73 -11.33
N VAL A 146 7.93 4.77 -10.43
CA VAL A 146 7.32 3.43 -10.55
C VAL A 146 5.80 3.52 -10.63
N MET A 147 5.18 4.33 -9.76
CA MET A 147 3.73 4.57 -9.77
C MET A 147 3.27 5.21 -11.08
N LYS A 148 4.02 6.18 -11.61
CA LYS A 148 3.75 6.76 -12.93
C LYS A 148 3.79 5.70 -14.03
N GLN A 149 4.75 4.77 -14.01
CA GLN A 149 4.83 3.67 -14.97
C GLN A 149 3.58 2.77 -14.88
N ILE A 150 3.16 2.39 -13.67
CA ILE A 150 1.97 1.57 -13.45
C ILE A 150 0.72 2.31 -13.97
N ILE A 151 0.50 3.55 -13.57
CA ILE A 151 -0.65 4.36 -14.00
C ILE A 151 -0.73 4.48 -15.52
N SER A 152 0.42 4.69 -16.17
CA SER A 152 0.49 4.84 -17.64
C SER A 152 0.00 3.62 -18.39
N LEU A 153 0.17 2.40 -17.83
CA LEU A 153 -0.35 1.16 -18.44
C LEU A 153 -1.88 1.12 -18.51
N TYR A 154 -2.55 1.85 -17.64
CA TYR A 154 -4.00 1.84 -17.51
C TYR A 154 -4.69 3.11 -18.06
N ALA A 155 -3.93 4.08 -18.58
CA ALA A 155 -4.45 5.39 -18.98
C ALA A 155 -5.64 5.30 -19.98
N HIS A 156 -5.61 4.31 -20.89
CA HIS A 156 -6.63 4.11 -21.91
C HIS A 156 -7.58 2.93 -21.61
N ARG A 157 -7.56 2.40 -20.39
CA ARG A 157 -8.41 1.29 -19.95
C ARG A 157 -9.46 1.76 -18.96
N ASN A 158 -10.53 1.01 -18.82
CA ASN A 158 -11.49 1.22 -17.72
C ASN A 158 -10.85 0.73 -16.41
N ALA A 159 -10.14 1.60 -15.71
CA ALA A 159 -9.29 1.21 -14.60
C ALA A 159 -9.26 2.22 -13.45
N VAL A 160 -9.04 1.67 -12.26
CA VAL A 160 -8.71 2.38 -11.02
C VAL A 160 -7.36 1.86 -10.54
N VAL A 161 -6.48 2.75 -10.12
CA VAL A 161 -5.22 2.42 -9.45
C VAL A 161 -5.28 2.97 -8.03
N ILE A 162 -5.13 2.10 -7.05
CA ILE A 162 -5.04 2.48 -5.63
C ILE A 162 -3.61 2.25 -5.18
N TYR A 163 -2.99 3.28 -4.64
CA TYR A 163 -1.74 3.20 -3.91
C TYR A 163 -2.01 3.40 -2.43
N VAL A 164 -1.43 2.55 -1.60
CA VAL A 164 -1.47 2.68 -0.14
C VAL A 164 -0.17 2.12 0.43
N SER A 165 0.40 2.79 1.43
CA SER A 165 1.48 2.21 2.22
C SER A 165 0.90 1.31 3.30
N ASP A 166 1.61 0.22 3.65
CA ASP A 166 1.25 -0.70 4.72
C ASP A 166 1.45 -0.08 6.11
N HIS A 167 2.45 0.79 6.27
CA HIS A 167 2.74 1.55 7.48
C HIS A 167 3.47 2.86 7.16
N GLY A 168 3.54 3.75 8.14
CA GLY A 168 4.42 4.91 8.13
C GLY A 168 5.81 4.56 8.69
N GLU A 169 6.71 5.53 8.64
CA GLU A 169 8.10 5.44 9.10
C GLU A 169 8.53 6.80 9.66
N GLU A 170 9.27 6.82 10.78
CA GLU A 170 9.97 8.02 11.24
C GLU A 170 11.30 8.13 10.48
N GLU A 171 11.58 9.33 9.95
CA GLU A 171 12.86 9.68 9.34
C GLU A 171 13.44 10.93 10.00
N TYR A 172 13.77 10.78 11.30
CA TYR A 172 14.28 11.89 12.12
C TYR A 172 13.33 13.10 12.14
N ASP A 173 12.02 12.88 12.17
CA ASP A 173 11.02 13.95 12.00
C ASP A 173 10.91 14.87 13.23
N TYR A 174 11.00 14.32 14.43
CA TYR A 174 10.84 15.07 15.69
C TYR A 174 11.86 14.67 16.77
N ARG A 175 12.68 13.64 16.52
CA ARG A 175 13.72 13.12 17.46
C ARG A 175 14.85 12.47 16.67
N PRO A 176 16.04 12.24 17.30
CA PRO A 176 17.17 11.59 16.66
C PRO A 176 16.96 10.07 16.51
N SER A 177 15.88 9.67 15.83
CA SER A 177 15.52 8.27 15.62
C SER A 177 14.86 8.11 14.26
N ALA A 178 15.16 7.01 13.59
CA ALA A 178 14.49 6.53 12.40
C ALA A 178 13.90 5.14 12.62
N GLY A 179 12.94 4.77 11.79
CA GLY A 179 12.25 3.49 11.84
C GLY A 179 11.03 3.52 12.77
N ARG A 180 10.51 2.35 13.09
CA ARG A 180 9.30 2.17 13.93
C ARG A 180 9.69 1.78 15.35
N LYS A 181 9.97 2.76 16.19
CA LYS A 181 10.43 2.58 17.56
C LYS A 181 9.46 3.23 18.55
N GLY A 182 9.35 2.68 19.76
CA GLY A 182 8.59 3.27 20.84
C GLY A 182 9.04 4.69 21.20
N SER A 183 8.12 5.52 21.68
CA SER A 183 8.38 6.89 22.13
C SER A 183 7.42 7.27 23.26
N ASP A 184 7.89 8.11 24.20
CA ASP A 184 7.02 8.76 25.19
C ASP A 184 6.18 9.88 24.55
N ASP A 185 6.64 10.46 23.44
CA ASP A 185 5.83 11.35 22.59
C ASP A 185 4.91 10.52 21.70
N LEU A 186 3.82 10.04 22.29
CA LEU A 186 2.84 9.20 21.62
C LEU A 186 2.19 9.89 20.42
N LYS A 187 1.97 11.21 20.49
CA LYS A 187 1.31 11.96 19.41
C LYS A 187 2.13 11.90 18.12
N ASN A 188 3.40 12.26 18.19
CA ASN A 188 4.29 12.25 17.02
C ASN A 188 4.59 10.83 16.57
N MET A 189 4.85 9.91 17.51
CA MET A 189 5.07 8.50 17.16
C MET A 189 3.89 7.91 16.36
N LEU A 190 2.67 8.10 16.84
CA LEU A 190 1.48 7.58 16.17
C LEU A 190 1.24 8.28 14.82
N TYR A 191 1.50 9.59 14.75
CA TYR A 191 1.35 10.32 13.49
C TYR A 191 2.30 9.78 12.42
N TYR A 192 3.60 9.70 12.68
CA TYR A 192 4.58 9.31 11.67
C TYR A 192 4.58 7.82 11.35
N GLN A 193 4.26 6.95 12.33
CA GLN A 193 4.32 5.50 12.12
C GLN A 193 3.00 4.89 11.63
N TYR A 194 1.84 5.57 11.80
CA TYR A 194 0.53 5.01 11.46
C TYR A 194 -0.30 5.87 10.48
N SER A 195 0.09 7.12 10.22
CA SER A 195 -0.52 7.88 9.12
C SER A 195 0.16 7.50 7.81
N VAL A 196 -0.61 6.99 6.87
CA VAL A 196 -0.08 6.55 5.58
C VAL A 196 -0.75 7.29 4.42
N PRO A 197 -0.03 7.55 3.33
CA PRO A 197 -0.62 8.07 2.12
C PRO A 197 -1.52 7.01 1.47
N MET A 198 -2.69 7.44 1.00
CA MET A 198 -3.56 6.63 0.16
C MET A 198 -3.99 7.47 -1.04
N ILE A 199 -3.72 6.98 -2.24
CA ILE A 199 -3.98 7.68 -3.50
C ILE A 199 -4.88 6.80 -4.37
N ALA A 200 -5.95 7.39 -4.89
CA ALA A 200 -6.81 6.75 -5.88
C ALA A 200 -6.74 7.52 -7.20
N TRP A 201 -6.28 6.85 -8.24
CA TRP A 201 -6.27 7.38 -9.59
C TRP A 201 -7.31 6.65 -10.46
N PHE A 202 -7.98 7.41 -11.32
CA PHE A 202 -9.04 6.92 -12.22
C PHE A 202 -8.70 7.29 -13.64
N SER A 203 -8.75 6.32 -14.55
CA SER A 203 -8.65 6.59 -15.98
C SER A 203 -9.81 7.45 -16.48
N ASP A 204 -9.61 8.15 -17.59
CA ASP A 204 -10.69 8.94 -18.20
C ASP A 204 -11.83 8.05 -18.70
N VAL A 205 -11.53 6.82 -19.10
CA VAL A 205 -12.54 5.82 -19.46
C VAL A 205 -13.41 5.48 -18.26
N PHE A 206 -12.81 5.24 -17.10
CA PHE A 206 -13.54 4.97 -15.85
C PHE A 206 -14.39 6.16 -15.43
N LYS A 207 -13.82 7.37 -15.45
CA LYS A 207 -14.55 8.61 -15.07
C LYS A 207 -15.79 8.84 -15.92
N LYS A 208 -15.68 8.59 -17.24
CA LYS A 208 -16.81 8.70 -18.16
C LYS A 208 -17.88 7.63 -17.91
N LYS A 209 -17.46 6.42 -17.61
CA LYS A 209 -18.35 5.27 -17.41
C LYS A 209 -19.05 5.29 -16.04
N TYR A 210 -18.36 5.76 -15.00
CA TYR A 210 -18.81 5.72 -13.62
C TYR A 210 -18.73 7.09 -12.91
N PRO A 211 -19.36 8.16 -13.43
CA PRO A 211 -19.21 9.50 -12.87
C PRO A 211 -19.69 9.58 -11.41
N ASN A 212 -20.76 8.88 -11.06
CA ASN A 212 -21.27 8.83 -9.68
C ASN A 212 -20.27 8.20 -8.71
N LYS A 213 -19.57 7.13 -9.14
CA LYS A 213 -18.54 6.50 -8.31
C LYS A 213 -17.38 7.46 -8.05
N VAL A 214 -16.96 8.22 -9.05
CA VAL A 214 -15.93 9.26 -8.89
C VAL A 214 -16.36 10.34 -7.88
N GLN A 215 -17.62 10.75 -7.91
CA GLN A 215 -18.15 11.73 -6.94
C GLN A 215 -18.20 11.14 -5.51
N GLN A 216 -18.59 9.89 -5.34
CA GLN A 216 -18.55 9.19 -4.04
C GLN A 216 -17.14 9.19 -3.44
N ILE A 217 -16.12 8.88 -4.27
CA ILE A 217 -14.73 8.86 -3.83
C ILE A 217 -14.26 10.28 -3.44
N LYS A 218 -14.56 11.29 -4.25
CA LYS A 218 -14.24 12.68 -3.92
C LYS A 218 -14.88 13.12 -2.59
N ALA A 219 -16.11 12.71 -2.35
CA ALA A 219 -16.82 13.00 -1.09
C ALA A 219 -16.24 12.25 0.13
N SER A 220 -15.41 11.25 -0.12
CA SER A 220 -14.81 10.40 0.93
C SER A 220 -13.39 10.83 1.35
N ILE A 221 -12.76 11.76 0.64
CA ILE A 221 -11.34 12.16 0.85
C ILE A 221 -11.09 12.66 2.28
N SER A 222 -12.04 13.34 2.90
CA SER A 222 -11.90 13.89 4.26
C SER A 222 -12.39 12.94 5.36
N LYS A 223 -12.96 11.78 5.02
CA LYS A 223 -13.44 10.84 6.01
C LYS A 223 -12.26 10.15 6.70
N PRO A 224 -12.28 9.99 8.03
CA PRO A 224 -11.34 9.13 8.72
C PRO A 224 -11.48 7.69 8.20
N PHE A 225 -10.34 6.99 8.03
CA PHE A 225 -10.32 5.66 7.47
C PHE A 225 -9.17 4.84 8.07
N MET A 226 -9.38 3.53 8.23
CA MET A 226 -8.34 2.57 8.58
C MET A 226 -8.09 1.62 7.41
N THR A 227 -6.83 1.28 7.18
CA THR A 227 -6.42 0.44 6.03
C THR A 227 -6.88 -1.00 6.15
N ASP A 228 -7.27 -1.47 7.33
CA ASP A 228 -7.90 -2.78 7.53
C ASP A 228 -9.27 -2.90 6.82
N ASP A 229 -9.94 -1.79 6.56
CA ASP A 229 -11.21 -1.75 5.82
C ASP A 229 -11.04 -1.58 4.30
N ILE A 230 -9.81 -1.53 3.78
CA ILE A 230 -9.54 -1.31 2.33
C ILE A 230 -10.21 -2.37 1.44
N CYS A 231 -10.37 -3.59 1.94
CA CYS A 231 -11.04 -4.65 1.21
C CYS A 231 -12.50 -4.33 0.90
N GLN A 232 -13.19 -3.57 1.75
CA GLN A 232 -14.60 -3.20 1.54
C GLN A 232 -14.74 -2.19 0.39
N MET A 233 -13.84 -1.19 0.35
CA MET A 233 -13.74 -0.27 -0.78
C MET A 233 -13.41 -1.00 -2.09
N LEU A 234 -12.51 -1.98 -2.05
CA LEU A 234 -12.16 -2.77 -3.23
C LEU A 234 -13.33 -3.65 -3.71
N PHE A 235 -14.14 -4.21 -2.81
CA PHE A 235 -15.37 -4.92 -3.17
C PHE A 235 -16.34 -3.99 -3.90
N ASP A 236 -16.54 -2.77 -3.42
CA ASP A 236 -17.43 -1.81 -4.06
C ASP A 236 -16.90 -1.39 -5.44
N LEU A 237 -15.62 -1.03 -5.55
CA LEU A 237 -14.99 -0.70 -6.83
C LEU A 237 -15.03 -1.86 -7.83
N GLY A 238 -14.95 -3.09 -7.35
CA GLY A 238 -15.04 -4.31 -8.14
C GLY A 238 -16.49 -4.76 -8.44
N GLY A 239 -17.51 -4.03 -7.97
CA GLY A 239 -18.92 -4.43 -8.18
C GLY A 239 -19.34 -5.68 -7.40
N LEU A 240 -18.66 -5.97 -6.29
CA LEU A 240 -18.90 -7.17 -5.45
C LEU A 240 -19.67 -6.87 -4.17
N THR A 241 -20.53 -5.84 -4.18
CA THR A 241 -21.32 -5.44 -3.01
C THR A 241 -22.40 -6.45 -2.61
N SER A 242 -22.70 -7.43 -3.46
CA SER A 242 -23.57 -8.59 -3.12
C SER A 242 -22.81 -9.72 -2.44
N SER A 243 -21.49 -9.62 -2.28
CA SER A 243 -20.69 -10.63 -1.59
C SER A 243 -21.11 -10.73 -0.12
N PRO A 244 -21.20 -11.98 0.46
CA PRO A 244 -21.47 -12.14 1.89
C PRO A 244 -20.32 -11.59 2.80
N TYR A 245 -19.20 -11.22 2.21
CA TYR A 245 -18.04 -10.63 2.90
C TYR A 245 -17.99 -9.11 2.80
N TYR A 246 -18.92 -8.48 2.05
CA TYR A 246 -19.02 -7.04 1.95
C TYR A 246 -19.81 -6.45 3.13
N SER A 247 -19.34 -5.32 3.63
CA SER A 247 -20.00 -4.54 4.67
C SER A 247 -20.06 -3.07 4.30
N ALA A 248 -21.25 -2.55 4.02
CA ALA A 248 -21.44 -1.13 3.68
C ALA A 248 -21.01 -0.17 4.83
N LYS A 249 -21.06 -0.63 6.08
CA LYS A 249 -20.62 0.15 7.25
C LYS A 249 -19.12 0.38 7.28
N HIS A 250 -18.35 -0.51 6.68
CA HIS A 250 -16.89 -0.47 6.61
C HIS A 250 -16.38 0.04 5.25
N ASP A 251 -17.25 0.27 4.29
CA ASP A 251 -16.89 0.80 2.99
C ASP A 251 -16.91 2.33 3.00
N ILE A 252 -15.74 2.95 2.91
CA ILE A 252 -15.60 4.42 2.91
C ILE A 252 -16.39 5.10 1.78
N LEU A 253 -16.70 4.38 0.69
CA LEU A 253 -17.46 4.90 -0.45
C LEU A 253 -18.97 4.81 -0.20
N SER A 254 -19.42 4.00 0.75
CA SER A 254 -20.81 3.84 1.08
C SER A 254 -21.36 5.08 1.80
N LYS A 255 -22.65 5.35 1.58
CA LYS A 255 -23.43 6.32 2.38
C LYS A 255 -23.61 5.84 3.83
N ASP A 256 -23.56 4.53 4.06
CA ASP A 256 -23.75 3.89 5.35
C ASP A 256 -22.43 3.72 6.12
N TYR A 257 -21.32 4.27 5.58
CA TYR A 257 -20.01 4.23 6.22
C TYR A 257 -20.02 4.84 7.61
N VAL A 258 -19.52 4.07 8.57
CA VAL A 258 -19.33 4.52 9.95
C VAL A 258 -17.84 4.32 10.30
N CYS A 259 -17.15 5.43 10.53
CA CYS A 259 -15.80 5.33 11.06
C CYS A 259 -15.87 4.81 12.51
N GLY A 260 -15.36 3.59 12.72
CA GLY A 260 -15.15 3.04 14.05
C GLY A 260 -14.05 3.79 14.83
N LYS A 261 -13.80 3.36 16.06
CA LYS A 261 -12.61 3.83 16.82
C LYS A 261 -11.35 3.35 16.09
N ARG A 262 -10.46 4.28 15.75
CA ARG A 262 -9.18 3.94 15.15
C ARG A 262 -8.19 3.52 16.23
N ILE A 263 -8.21 2.23 16.57
CA ILE A 263 -7.30 1.64 17.55
C ILE A 263 -6.07 1.14 16.81
N VAL A 264 -4.90 1.62 17.20
CA VAL A 264 -3.61 1.21 16.63
C VAL A 264 -2.77 0.52 17.69
N ASN A 265 -2.02 -0.50 17.29
CA ASN A 265 -1.21 -1.34 18.17
C ASN A 265 -2.03 -1.95 19.31
N ASP A 266 -3.30 -2.33 19.05
CA ASP A 266 -4.28 -2.91 20.00
C ASP A 266 -4.47 -2.12 21.31
N LYS A 267 -4.01 -0.86 21.37
CA LYS A 267 -3.91 -0.11 22.62
C LYS A 267 -4.33 1.34 22.49
N TYR A 268 -3.93 2.03 21.44
CA TYR A 268 -4.04 3.48 21.37
C TYR A 268 -5.21 3.91 20.49
N ASN A 269 -6.11 4.73 21.03
CA ASN A 269 -7.10 5.42 20.20
C ASN A 269 -6.41 6.59 19.49
N TYR A 270 -6.17 6.42 18.18
CA TYR A 270 -5.47 7.39 17.35
C TYR A 270 -6.14 8.76 17.34
N ASP A 271 -7.47 8.80 17.25
CA ASP A 271 -8.23 10.05 17.17
C ASP A 271 -8.08 10.89 18.45
N ASN A 272 -8.09 10.24 19.60
CA ASN A 272 -7.96 10.93 20.88
C ASN A 272 -6.55 11.50 21.12
N ILE A 273 -5.52 10.93 20.47
CA ILE A 273 -4.11 11.30 20.72
C ILE A 273 -3.60 12.26 19.65
N VAL A 274 -3.87 11.95 18.39
CA VAL A 274 -3.28 12.67 17.23
C VAL A 274 -4.19 13.80 16.75
N ARG A 275 -5.50 13.62 16.84
CA ARG A 275 -6.53 14.60 16.42
C ARG A 275 -7.51 14.85 17.57
N PRO A 276 -7.08 15.49 18.64
CA PRO A 276 -7.98 15.83 19.74
C PRO A 276 -9.02 16.88 19.34
#